data_6440d6a1dc8f9e33afe64387c7dfd279
#
_entry.id   6440d6a1dc8f9e33afe64387c7dfd279
#
_cell.length_a   1.000
_cell.length_b   1.000
_cell.length_c   1.000
_cell.angle_alpha   90.00
_cell.angle_beta   90.00
_cell.angle_gamma   90.00
#
_symmetry.space_group_name_H-M   'P 1'
#
loop_
_entity.id
_entity.type
_entity.pdbx_description
1 polymer ?
#
loop_
_entity_poly.entity_id
_entity_poly.type
_entity_poly.pdbx_seq_one_letter_code
_entity_poly.pdbx_strand_id
1 'polypeptide(L)'
;MSGTGDETGFDTPALRPQEWRRPRPADVRPGPRLSRGESAAAELIAIAEAAAPGDRLGSKEELRARCEVSVGTFNEAVRIAQSRGIISVRPGPGGGVFAATQSPMVRLGNSVLALDAEQTPVAEAVRIRDALDPLLIEDALWHASPADIAELREILADMASAVHRLDPTAFVHANWSLHARIAAVSPHAVLRSLYVNLLDQIESHTLAVLPGSEQPLPEYITSRHALHVAIIDALEQRDHDKALSLIAQHNTSNALPASLTPAGSSVTRS
;
A
#
# COMPACT_ATOMS: atom_id res chain seq x y z
N MET A 1 -58.57 45.46 -25.16
CA MET A 1 -57.92 44.44 -25.99
C MET A 1 -56.70 43.99 -25.21
N SER A 2 -56.86 43.16 -24.27
CA SER A 2 -56.77 41.73 -24.12
C SER A 2 -55.51 41.13 -24.77
N GLY A 3 -54.50 40.83 -23.97
CA GLY A 3 -53.31 40.05 -24.30
C GLY A 3 -52.98 39.16 -23.10
N THR A 4 -53.45 37.94 -23.16
CA THR A 4 -53.20 36.87 -22.18
C THR A 4 -51.80 36.34 -22.33
N GLY A 5 -50.99 36.46 -21.30
CA GLY A 5 -49.68 35.77 -21.16
C GLY A 5 -49.89 34.38 -20.58
N ASP A 6 -49.46 33.40 -21.30
CA ASP A 6 -49.40 31.97 -20.92
C ASP A 6 -48.18 31.74 -20.03
N GLU A 7 -48.41 31.47 -18.74
CA GLU A 7 -47.39 31.04 -17.79
C GLU A 7 -47.36 29.51 -17.76
N THR A 8 -46.47 28.87 -18.54
CA THR A 8 -46.15 27.45 -18.40
C THR A 8 -45.21 27.25 -17.19
N GLY A 9 -45.83 26.97 -16.03
CA GLY A 9 -45.11 26.53 -14.85
C GLY A 9 -44.50 25.15 -15.07
N PHE A 10 -43.15 25.05 -15.09
CA PHE A 10 -42.44 23.79 -14.97
C PHE A 10 -42.47 23.34 -13.52
N ASP A 11 -43.34 22.36 -13.23
CA ASP A 11 -43.40 21.68 -11.94
C ASP A 11 -42.15 20.75 -11.82
N THR A 12 -41.16 21.19 -11.05
CA THR A 12 -39.97 20.39 -10.76
C THR A 12 -40.31 19.47 -9.57
N PRO A 13 -40.34 18.13 -9.73
CA PRO A 13 -40.60 17.25 -8.60
C PRO A 13 -39.50 17.35 -7.56
N ALA A 14 -39.83 17.77 -6.36
CA ALA A 14 -38.99 17.79 -5.21
C ALA A 14 -38.51 16.37 -4.90
N LEU A 15 -37.20 16.12 -5.07
CA LEU A 15 -36.55 14.89 -4.66
C LEU A 15 -36.60 14.77 -3.12
N ARG A 16 -37.37 13.79 -2.65
CA ARG A 16 -37.43 13.45 -1.23
C ARG A 16 -36.05 12.98 -0.78
N PRO A 17 -35.56 13.43 0.40
CA PRO A 17 -34.30 12.91 0.95
C PRO A 17 -34.43 11.39 1.14
N GLN A 18 -33.51 10.61 0.54
CA GLN A 18 -33.40 9.19 0.82
C GLN A 18 -32.98 9.03 2.29
N GLU A 19 -33.87 8.44 3.09
CA GLU A 19 -33.56 8.05 4.47
C GLU A 19 -32.42 7.02 4.43
N TRP A 20 -31.25 7.39 4.93
CA TRP A 20 -30.13 6.51 5.15
C TRP A 20 -30.52 5.46 6.20
N ARG A 21 -30.90 4.27 5.76
CA ARG A 21 -31.06 3.12 6.66
C ARG A 21 -29.66 2.74 7.17
N ARG A 22 -29.49 2.82 8.49
CA ARG A 22 -28.30 2.25 9.14
C ARG A 22 -28.24 0.77 8.80
N PRO A 23 -27.07 0.23 8.35
CA PRO A 23 -26.91 -1.20 8.11
C PRO A 23 -27.26 -1.99 9.38
N ARG A 24 -28.00 -3.08 9.22
CA ARG A 24 -28.25 -4.01 10.33
C ARG A 24 -26.93 -4.74 10.68
N PRO A 25 -26.71 -5.14 11.96
CA PRO A 25 -25.50 -5.85 12.37
C PRO A 25 -25.21 -7.14 11.56
N ALA A 26 -26.22 -7.72 10.92
CA ALA A 26 -26.12 -8.89 10.05
C ALA A 26 -25.51 -8.60 8.66
N ASP A 27 -25.40 -7.33 8.26
CA ASP A 27 -24.88 -6.93 6.94
C ASP A 27 -23.38 -6.64 6.97
N VAL A 28 -22.73 -6.76 8.13
CA VAL A 28 -21.26 -6.66 8.27
C VAL A 28 -20.67 -7.95 7.72
N ARG A 29 -20.22 -7.91 6.47
CA ARG A 29 -19.40 -9.00 5.91
C ARG A 29 -18.17 -9.15 6.79
N PRO A 30 -17.80 -10.38 7.22
CA PRO A 30 -16.52 -10.58 7.90
C PRO A 30 -15.41 -10.07 6.99
N GLY A 31 -14.46 -9.31 7.57
CA GLY A 31 -13.30 -8.79 6.86
C GLY A 31 -12.56 -9.89 6.06
N PRO A 32 -11.70 -9.54 5.11
CA PRO A 32 -11.01 -10.51 4.27
C PRO A 32 -10.32 -11.54 5.17
N ARG A 33 -10.74 -12.79 5.06
CA ARG A 33 -10.06 -13.90 5.73
C ARG A 33 -8.68 -14.02 5.09
N LEU A 34 -7.63 -13.99 5.91
CA LEU A 34 -6.28 -14.30 5.47
C LEU A 34 -6.29 -15.56 4.57
N SER A 35 -5.57 -15.51 3.47
CA SER A 35 -5.37 -16.70 2.65
C SER A 35 -4.68 -17.78 3.49
N ARG A 36 -4.79 -19.04 3.07
CA ARG A 36 -4.07 -20.13 3.76
C ARG A 36 -2.56 -19.91 3.75
N GLY A 37 -2.02 -19.27 2.71
CA GLY A 37 -0.61 -18.90 2.60
C GLY A 37 -0.22 -17.83 3.62
N GLU A 38 -1.01 -16.79 3.77
CA GLU A 38 -0.79 -15.72 4.76
C GLU A 38 -0.93 -16.23 6.19
N SER A 39 -1.91 -17.08 6.48
CA SER A 39 -2.07 -17.71 7.80
C SER A 39 -0.86 -18.58 8.16
N ALA A 40 -0.37 -19.39 7.22
CA ALA A 40 0.83 -20.20 7.41
C ALA A 40 2.10 -19.33 7.52
N ALA A 41 2.16 -18.20 6.82
CA ALA A 41 3.26 -17.23 6.94
C ALA A 41 3.26 -16.58 8.33
N ALA A 42 2.10 -16.20 8.87
CA ALA A 42 1.98 -15.64 10.22
C ALA A 42 2.46 -16.65 11.29
N GLU A 43 2.11 -17.92 11.16
CA GLU A 43 2.58 -18.97 12.07
C GLU A 43 4.11 -19.18 11.94
N LEU A 44 4.65 -19.21 10.73
CA LEU A 44 6.07 -19.35 10.48
C LEU A 44 6.87 -18.15 11.04
N ILE A 45 6.32 -16.95 10.93
CA ILE A 45 6.87 -15.73 11.52
C ILE A 45 6.88 -15.83 13.04
N ALA A 46 5.78 -16.23 13.67
CA ALA A 46 5.72 -16.39 15.13
C ALA A 46 6.74 -17.41 15.65
N ILE A 47 6.97 -18.51 14.91
CA ILE A 47 8.01 -19.49 15.24
C ILE A 47 9.40 -18.85 15.17
N ALA A 48 9.67 -18.02 14.15
CA ALA A 48 10.96 -17.38 13.98
C ALA A 48 11.22 -16.28 15.02
N GLU A 49 10.19 -15.55 15.42
CA GLU A 49 10.27 -14.50 16.45
C GLU A 49 10.52 -15.05 17.85
N ALA A 50 10.06 -16.27 18.11
CA ALA A 50 10.31 -16.98 19.37
C ALA A 50 11.73 -17.57 19.48
N ALA A 51 12.49 -17.61 18.38
CA ALA A 51 13.84 -18.16 18.30
C ALA A 51 14.91 -17.07 18.36
N ALA A 52 16.14 -17.42 18.75
CA ALA A 52 17.25 -16.47 18.66
C ALA A 52 17.65 -16.24 17.20
N PRO A 53 18.13 -15.03 16.85
CA PRO A 53 18.60 -14.73 15.50
C PRO A 53 19.66 -15.71 15.03
N GLY A 54 19.45 -16.35 13.88
CA GLY A 54 20.35 -17.35 13.31
C GLY A 54 20.04 -18.79 13.70
N ASP A 55 19.12 -19.01 14.64
CA ASP A 55 18.74 -20.35 15.06
C ASP A 55 18.06 -21.12 13.92
N ARG A 56 18.30 -22.44 13.90
CA ARG A 56 17.63 -23.35 12.98
C ARG A 56 16.22 -23.65 13.49
N LEU A 57 15.20 -23.24 12.74
CA LEU A 57 13.79 -23.46 13.08
C LEU A 57 13.32 -24.90 12.75
N GLY A 58 13.92 -25.52 11.74
CA GLY A 58 13.61 -26.87 11.30
C GLY A 58 13.84 -27.06 9.79
N SER A 59 13.51 -28.28 9.30
CA SER A 59 13.39 -28.54 7.87
C SER A 59 12.07 -27.95 7.32
N LYS A 60 11.99 -27.81 5.98
CA LYS A 60 10.74 -27.39 5.33
C LYS A 60 9.59 -28.37 5.59
N GLU A 61 9.89 -29.66 5.63
CA GLU A 61 8.92 -30.71 5.92
C GLU A 61 8.36 -30.64 7.33
N GLU A 62 9.25 -30.47 8.32
CA GLU A 62 8.85 -30.32 9.74
C GLU A 62 7.97 -29.09 9.95
N LEU A 63 8.37 -27.96 9.42
CA LEU A 63 7.62 -26.70 9.57
C LEU A 63 6.31 -26.72 8.78
N ARG A 64 6.30 -27.34 7.57
CA ARG A 64 5.07 -27.52 6.79
C ARG A 64 4.05 -28.39 7.55
N ALA A 65 4.53 -29.49 8.14
CA ALA A 65 3.68 -30.38 8.93
C ALA A 65 3.09 -29.65 10.16
N ARG A 66 3.87 -28.79 10.79
CA ARG A 66 3.45 -27.97 11.92
C ARG A 66 2.39 -26.93 11.53
N CYS A 67 2.52 -26.29 10.37
CA CYS A 67 1.52 -25.35 9.83
C CYS A 67 0.31 -26.06 9.18
N GLU A 68 0.27 -27.38 9.12
CA GLU A 68 -0.82 -28.22 8.56
C GLU A 68 -1.26 -27.80 7.15
N VAL A 69 -0.33 -27.39 6.27
CA VAL A 69 -0.61 -26.89 4.93
C VAL A 69 0.00 -27.73 3.83
N SER A 70 -0.50 -27.54 2.59
CA SER A 70 0.06 -28.17 1.40
C SER A 70 1.47 -27.65 1.10
N VAL A 71 2.25 -28.37 0.28
CA VAL A 71 3.59 -27.93 -0.15
C VAL A 71 3.55 -26.59 -0.87
N GLY A 72 2.56 -26.37 -1.75
CA GLY A 72 2.40 -25.10 -2.46
C GLY A 72 2.12 -23.93 -1.51
N THR A 73 1.17 -24.09 -0.59
CA THR A 73 0.82 -23.09 0.43
C THR A 73 2.01 -22.79 1.35
N PHE A 74 2.77 -23.83 1.74
CA PHE A 74 3.96 -23.64 2.58
C PHE A 74 5.07 -22.89 1.84
N ASN A 75 5.30 -23.18 0.55
CA ASN A 75 6.29 -22.44 -0.24
C ASN A 75 5.91 -20.97 -0.40
N GLU A 76 4.63 -20.64 -0.51
CA GLU A 76 4.14 -19.26 -0.48
C GLU A 76 4.39 -18.61 0.87
N ALA A 77 4.06 -19.28 1.98
CA ALA A 77 4.34 -18.81 3.34
C ALA A 77 5.84 -18.54 3.56
N VAL A 78 6.71 -19.45 3.10
CA VAL A 78 8.17 -19.27 3.16
C VAL A 78 8.59 -18.04 2.36
N ARG A 79 8.04 -17.84 1.15
CA ARG A 79 8.35 -16.67 0.32
C ARG A 79 7.94 -15.37 1.01
N ILE A 80 6.75 -15.33 1.62
CA ILE A 80 6.27 -14.17 2.38
C ILE A 80 7.19 -13.89 3.58
N ALA A 81 7.53 -14.90 4.38
CA ALA A 81 8.40 -14.72 5.54
C ALA A 81 9.85 -14.34 5.16
N GLN A 82 10.35 -14.84 4.00
CA GLN A 82 11.66 -14.45 3.46
C GLN A 82 11.65 -13.01 2.92
N SER A 83 10.62 -12.59 2.21
CA SER A 83 10.50 -11.22 1.70
C SER A 83 10.43 -10.19 2.83
N ARG A 84 9.84 -10.57 3.97
CA ARG A 84 9.86 -9.78 5.21
C ARG A 84 11.17 -9.86 5.98
N GLY A 85 12.16 -10.65 5.49
CA GLY A 85 13.47 -10.81 6.12
C GLY A 85 13.42 -11.47 7.50
N ILE A 86 12.34 -12.18 7.84
CA ILE A 86 12.16 -12.85 9.14
C ILE A 86 12.86 -14.21 9.16
N ILE A 87 12.91 -14.90 8.02
CA ILE A 87 13.56 -16.19 7.89
C ILE A 87 14.58 -16.20 6.73
N SER A 88 15.53 -17.12 6.80
CA SER A 88 16.40 -17.49 5.70
C SER A 88 16.32 -19.00 5.44
N VAL A 89 16.48 -19.41 4.19
CA VAL A 89 16.48 -20.83 3.80
C VAL A 89 17.86 -21.19 3.28
N ARG A 90 18.46 -22.27 3.82
CA ARG A 90 19.75 -22.79 3.39
C ARG A 90 19.54 -24.19 2.81
N PRO A 91 19.97 -24.47 1.56
CA PRO A 91 19.89 -25.80 0.97
C PRO A 91 21.01 -26.73 1.45
N GLY A 92 20.85 -28.02 1.24
CA GLY A 92 21.89 -29.05 1.44
C GLY A 92 21.92 -29.68 2.83
N PRO A 93 22.92 -30.56 3.09
CA PRO A 93 23.11 -31.22 4.37
C PRO A 93 23.29 -30.21 5.50
N GLY A 94 22.49 -30.31 6.57
CA GLY A 94 22.45 -29.30 7.62
C GLY A 94 21.67 -28.03 7.28
N GLY A 95 21.04 -27.98 6.09
CA GLY A 95 20.16 -26.92 5.66
C GLY A 95 18.82 -26.90 6.41
N GLY A 96 17.92 -26.03 5.98
CA GLY A 96 16.62 -25.85 6.60
C GLY A 96 16.20 -24.39 6.58
N VAL A 97 15.21 -24.08 7.40
CA VAL A 97 14.73 -22.72 7.67
C VAL A 97 15.38 -22.22 8.95
N PHE A 98 15.87 -21.00 8.92
CA PHE A 98 16.56 -20.36 10.03
C PHE A 98 15.87 -19.02 10.35
N ALA A 99 15.84 -18.63 11.62
CA ALA A 99 15.51 -17.27 11.99
C ALA A 99 16.57 -16.32 11.38
N ALA A 100 16.12 -15.27 10.71
CA ALA A 100 17.06 -14.35 10.08
C ALA A 100 17.85 -13.56 11.14
N THR A 101 19.11 -13.31 10.87
CA THR A 101 19.94 -12.40 11.67
C THR A 101 19.62 -10.96 11.28
N GLN A 102 18.46 -10.48 11.67
CA GLN A 102 18.11 -9.08 11.47
C GLN A 102 18.78 -8.20 12.52
N SER A 103 19.23 -7.00 12.11
CA SER A 103 19.67 -6.01 13.08
C SER A 103 18.50 -5.66 14.03
N PRO A 104 18.80 -5.27 15.29
CA PRO A 104 17.74 -4.81 16.22
C PRO A 104 16.86 -3.71 15.65
N MET A 105 17.41 -2.85 14.78
CA MET A 105 16.72 -1.77 14.10
C MET A 105 15.70 -2.29 13.07
N VAL A 106 16.03 -3.33 12.30
CA VAL A 106 15.12 -3.96 11.33
C VAL A 106 13.99 -4.71 12.07
N ARG A 107 14.31 -5.37 13.19
CA ARG A 107 13.30 -6.00 14.04
C ARG A 107 12.36 -4.98 14.66
N LEU A 108 12.89 -3.86 15.15
CA LEU A 108 12.08 -2.78 15.70
C LEU A 108 11.14 -2.20 14.62
N GLY A 109 11.65 -1.94 13.41
CA GLY A 109 10.84 -1.47 12.30
C GLY A 109 9.73 -2.46 11.94
N ASN A 110 10.05 -3.75 11.84
CA ASN A 110 9.05 -4.79 11.57
C ASN A 110 8.05 -4.97 12.72
N SER A 111 8.47 -4.82 13.98
CA SER A 111 7.59 -4.92 15.14
C SER A 111 6.67 -3.71 15.26
N VAL A 112 7.14 -2.51 14.97
CA VAL A 112 6.31 -1.28 14.95
C VAL A 112 5.24 -1.37 13.86
N LEU A 113 5.56 -2.00 12.71
CA LEU A 113 4.60 -2.21 11.62
C LEU A 113 3.68 -3.41 11.82
N ALA A 114 4.09 -4.39 12.63
CA ALA A 114 3.29 -5.55 13.00
C ALA A 114 2.33 -5.30 14.18
N LEU A 115 2.59 -4.24 14.97
CA LEU A 115 1.68 -3.78 16.02
C LEU A 115 0.42 -3.22 15.33
N ASP A 116 -0.62 -4.04 15.26
CA ASP A 116 -1.98 -3.71 14.81
C ASP A 116 -2.20 -3.54 13.30
N ALA A 117 -1.99 -4.60 12.54
CA ALA A 117 -2.54 -4.70 11.17
C ALA A 117 -4.07 -4.47 11.12
N GLU A 118 -4.78 -4.59 12.24
CA GLU A 118 -6.23 -4.34 12.34
C GLU A 118 -6.57 -2.89 12.76
N GLN A 119 -5.64 -2.09 13.28
CA GLN A 119 -5.94 -0.79 13.88
C GLN A 119 -5.06 0.38 13.41
N THR A 120 -3.99 0.18 12.64
CA THR A 120 -3.23 1.31 12.12
C THR A 120 -4.08 2.05 11.09
N PRO A 121 -4.50 3.30 11.34
CA PRO A 121 -5.27 4.06 10.36
C PRO A 121 -4.48 4.13 9.06
N VAL A 122 -5.07 3.72 7.94
CA VAL A 122 -4.47 3.82 6.60
C VAL A 122 -3.89 5.22 6.36
N ALA A 123 -4.54 6.25 6.91
CA ALA A 123 -4.06 7.63 6.87
C ALA A 123 -2.68 7.83 7.52
N GLU A 124 -2.37 7.10 8.60
CA GLU A 124 -1.06 7.18 9.24
C GLU A 124 0.01 6.47 8.41
N ALA A 125 -0.30 5.29 7.88
CA ALA A 125 0.59 4.57 6.97
C ALA A 125 0.90 5.40 5.71
N VAL A 126 -0.11 6.06 5.12
CA VAL A 126 0.07 6.99 4.00
C VAL A 126 0.97 8.16 4.38
N ARG A 127 0.78 8.78 5.55
CA ARG A 127 1.63 9.89 6.01
C ARG A 127 3.10 9.48 6.17
N ILE A 128 3.35 8.27 6.71
CA ILE A 128 4.72 7.78 6.87
C ILE A 128 5.32 7.47 5.49
N ARG A 129 4.56 6.84 4.59
CA ARG A 129 4.98 6.61 3.21
C ARG A 129 5.34 7.93 2.52
N ASP A 130 4.48 8.93 2.58
CA ASP A 130 4.69 10.24 1.97
C ASP A 130 5.96 10.94 2.49
N ALA A 131 6.30 10.72 3.76
CA ALA A 131 7.53 11.23 4.36
C ALA A 131 8.79 10.49 3.87
N LEU A 132 8.66 9.24 3.42
CA LEU A 132 9.76 8.42 2.92
C LEU A 132 9.94 8.55 1.39
N ASP A 133 8.91 8.94 0.65
CA ASP A 133 8.95 9.08 -0.81
C ASP A 133 10.13 9.93 -1.31
N PRO A 134 10.41 11.14 -0.74
CA PRO A 134 11.53 11.94 -1.21
C PRO A 134 12.88 11.23 -1.12
N LEU A 135 13.12 10.46 -0.04
CA LEU A 135 14.36 9.68 0.14
C LEU A 135 14.53 8.62 -0.95
N LEU A 136 13.43 7.94 -1.31
CA LEU A 136 13.46 6.92 -2.36
C LEU A 136 13.63 7.53 -3.75
N ILE A 137 13.06 8.72 -4.00
CA ILE A 137 13.29 9.47 -5.25
C ILE A 137 14.74 9.93 -5.35
N GLU A 138 15.35 10.41 -4.26
CA GLU A 138 16.78 10.75 -4.23
C GLU A 138 17.65 9.52 -4.52
N ASP A 139 17.37 8.38 -3.86
CA ASP A 139 18.08 7.13 -4.13
C ASP A 139 17.94 6.70 -5.59
N ALA A 140 16.72 6.80 -6.16
CA ALA A 140 16.48 6.45 -7.55
C ALA A 140 17.20 7.38 -8.52
N LEU A 141 17.29 8.68 -8.25
CA LEU A 141 18.09 9.63 -9.04
C LEU A 141 19.55 9.24 -9.12
N TRP A 142 20.13 8.71 -8.03
CA TRP A 142 21.54 8.33 -7.97
C TRP A 142 21.82 6.92 -8.50
N HIS A 143 20.91 5.96 -8.27
CA HIS A 143 21.20 4.54 -8.42
C HIS A 143 20.42 3.85 -9.55
N ALA A 144 19.33 4.45 -10.09
CA ALA A 144 18.58 3.80 -11.15
C ALA A 144 19.43 3.58 -12.40
N SER A 145 19.49 2.34 -12.88
CA SER A 145 20.06 1.98 -14.16
C SER A 145 19.08 2.20 -15.30
N PRO A 146 19.53 2.20 -16.56
CA PRO A 146 18.61 2.19 -17.71
C PRO A 146 17.62 1.02 -17.70
N ALA A 147 18.01 -0.15 -17.14
CA ALA A 147 17.12 -1.31 -16.99
C ALA A 147 16.03 -1.03 -15.95
N ASP A 148 16.36 -0.37 -14.83
CA ASP A 148 15.37 0.01 -13.82
C ASP A 148 14.34 0.99 -14.40
N ILE A 149 14.79 1.97 -15.20
CA ILE A 149 13.90 2.92 -15.88
C ILE A 149 12.99 2.19 -16.88
N ALA A 150 13.52 1.21 -17.63
CA ALA A 150 12.72 0.42 -18.56
C ALA A 150 11.60 -0.36 -17.83
N GLU A 151 11.91 -1.02 -16.71
CA GLU A 151 10.92 -1.73 -15.89
C GLU A 151 9.85 -0.77 -15.32
N LEU A 152 10.25 0.43 -14.86
CA LEU A 152 9.31 1.46 -14.42
C LEU A 152 8.39 1.92 -15.56
N ARG A 153 8.90 2.03 -16.81
CA ARG A 153 8.11 2.34 -18.00
C ARG A 153 7.10 1.23 -18.34
N GLU A 154 7.46 -0.05 -18.16
CA GLU A 154 6.52 -1.17 -18.34
C GLU A 154 5.35 -1.07 -17.35
N ILE A 155 5.62 -0.80 -16.08
CA ILE A 155 4.57 -0.63 -15.06
C ILE A 155 3.67 0.59 -15.39
N LEU A 156 4.25 1.69 -15.90
CA LEU A 156 3.46 2.84 -16.37
C LEU A 156 2.56 2.48 -17.56
N ALA A 157 3.00 1.60 -18.46
CA ALA A 157 2.16 1.12 -19.57
C ALA A 157 0.98 0.27 -19.06
N ASP A 158 1.18 -0.57 -18.04
CA ASP A 158 0.11 -1.30 -17.38
C ASP A 158 -0.89 -0.34 -16.71
N MET A 159 -0.38 0.68 -16.02
CA MET A 159 -1.21 1.73 -15.43
C MET A 159 -2.01 2.51 -16.48
N ALA A 160 -1.40 2.87 -17.61
CA ALA A 160 -2.09 3.50 -18.75
C ALA A 160 -3.20 2.62 -19.32
N SER A 161 -2.93 1.32 -19.44
CA SER A 161 -3.90 0.33 -19.87
C SER A 161 -5.09 0.24 -18.91
N ALA A 162 -4.86 0.30 -17.59
CA ALA A 162 -5.91 0.33 -16.58
C ALA A 162 -6.75 1.62 -16.67
N VAL A 163 -6.12 2.77 -16.87
CA VAL A 163 -6.80 4.07 -17.12
C VAL A 163 -7.72 3.96 -18.34
N HIS A 164 -7.20 3.42 -19.45
CA HIS A 164 -7.96 3.29 -20.69
C HIS A 164 -9.17 2.36 -20.56
N ARG A 165 -9.06 1.30 -19.77
CA ARG A 165 -10.17 0.37 -19.48
C ARG A 165 -11.10 0.85 -18.37
N LEU A 166 -10.80 1.97 -17.73
CA LEU A 166 -11.48 2.46 -16.51
C LEU A 166 -11.55 1.37 -15.44
N ASP A 167 -10.43 0.68 -15.22
CA ASP A 167 -10.27 -0.39 -14.23
C ASP A 167 -9.53 0.14 -12.99
N PRO A 168 -10.25 0.56 -11.94
CA PRO A 168 -9.64 1.13 -10.75
C PRO A 168 -8.78 0.13 -9.98
N THR A 169 -9.16 -1.14 -9.98
CA THR A 169 -8.42 -2.19 -9.27
C THR A 169 -7.07 -2.44 -9.92
N ALA A 170 -7.05 -2.61 -11.24
CA ALA A 170 -5.81 -2.75 -11.98
C ALA A 170 -4.92 -1.49 -11.87
N PHE A 171 -5.54 -0.29 -11.84
CA PHE A 171 -4.82 0.96 -11.63
C PHE A 171 -4.12 1.01 -10.27
N VAL A 172 -4.84 0.65 -9.19
CA VAL A 172 -4.30 0.62 -7.82
C VAL A 172 -3.14 -0.37 -7.72
N HIS A 173 -3.27 -1.58 -8.27
CA HIS A 173 -2.17 -2.55 -8.29
C HIS A 173 -0.94 -2.04 -9.04
N ALA A 174 -1.12 -1.46 -10.23
CA ALA A 174 -0.01 -0.88 -10.99
C ALA A 174 0.64 0.30 -10.24
N ASN A 175 -0.15 1.13 -9.56
CA ASN A 175 0.34 2.21 -8.71
C ASN A 175 1.26 1.69 -7.59
N TRP A 176 0.85 0.69 -6.85
CA TRP A 176 1.68 0.14 -5.76
C TRP A 176 2.91 -0.59 -6.29
N SER A 177 2.77 -1.28 -7.43
CA SER A 177 3.91 -1.90 -8.13
C SER A 177 4.96 -0.87 -8.55
N LEU A 178 4.53 0.31 -9.03
CA LEU A 178 5.44 1.39 -9.40
C LEU A 178 6.23 1.90 -8.19
N HIS A 179 5.54 2.18 -7.08
CA HIS A 179 6.18 2.63 -5.85
C HIS A 179 7.14 1.59 -5.27
N ALA A 180 6.74 0.32 -5.25
CA ALA A 180 7.60 -0.78 -4.81
C ALA A 180 8.84 -0.92 -5.71
N ARG A 181 8.70 -0.73 -7.03
CA ARG A 181 9.83 -0.79 -7.97
C ARG A 181 10.79 0.37 -7.79
N ILE A 182 10.29 1.59 -7.54
CA ILE A 182 11.15 2.74 -7.19
C ILE A 182 11.92 2.41 -5.91
N ALA A 183 11.26 1.92 -4.88
CA ALA A 183 11.90 1.55 -3.63
C ALA A 183 12.97 0.46 -3.81
N ALA A 184 12.79 -0.47 -4.74
CA ALA A 184 13.75 -1.54 -5.02
C ALA A 184 15.09 -1.03 -5.55
N VAL A 185 15.14 0.17 -6.14
CA VAL A 185 16.38 0.82 -6.61
C VAL A 185 17.27 1.31 -5.45
N SER A 186 16.66 1.66 -4.31
CA SER A 186 17.39 2.16 -3.15
C SER A 186 18.45 1.15 -2.65
N PRO A 187 19.70 1.53 -2.37
CA PRO A 187 20.68 0.65 -1.75
C PRO A 187 20.38 0.38 -0.26
N HIS A 188 19.49 1.15 0.36
CA HIS A 188 19.20 1.11 1.79
C HIS A 188 18.16 0.04 2.15
N ALA A 189 18.63 -1.16 2.54
CA ALA A 189 17.77 -2.31 2.82
C ALA A 189 16.68 -2.05 3.88
N VAL A 190 16.98 -1.24 4.91
CA VAL A 190 16.02 -0.88 5.97
C VAL A 190 14.91 -0.01 5.40
N LEU A 191 15.27 1.02 4.62
CA LEU A 191 14.30 1.92 3.98
C LEU A 191 13.37 1.14 3.03
N ARG A 192 13.95 0.28 2.17
CA ARG A 192 13.15 -0.59 1.27
C ARG A 192 12.17 -1.47 2.03
N SER A 193 12.65 -2.17 3.06
CA SER A 193 11.81 -3.09 3.84
C SER A 193 10.67 -2.35 4.54
N LEU A 194 10.96 -1.22 5.17
CA LEU A 194 9.97 -0.38 5.83
C LEU A 194 8.92 0.11 4.82
N TYR A 195 9.37 0.62 3.68
CA TYR A 195 8.48 1.19 2.67
C TYR A 195 7.55 0.13 2.04
N VAL A 196 8.10 -1.05 1.67
CA VAL A 196 7.30 -2.14 1.10
C VAL A 196 6.24 -2.63 2.10
N ASN A 197 6.59 -2.77 3.39
CA ASN A 197 5.61 -3.13 4.41
C ASN A 197 4.50 -2.08 4.56
N LEU A 198 4.81 -0.78 4.44
CA LEU A 198 3.79 0.27 4.42
C LEU A 198 2.89 0.17 3.19
N LEU A 199 3.45 -0.11 2.01
CA LEU A 199 2.67 -0.32 0.79
C LEU A 199 1.70 -1.50 0.94
N ASP A 200 2.15 -2.64 1.47
CA ASP A 200 1.31 -3.82 1.71
C ASP A 200 0.13 -3.49 2.65
N GLN A 201 0.37 -2.71 3.71
CA GLN A 201 -0.67 -2.23 4.62
C GLN A 201 -1.67 -1.31 3.90
N ILE A 202 -1.18 -0.36 3.13
CA ILE A 202 -2.05 0.58 2.40
C ILE A 202 -2.85 -0.16 1.33
N GLU A 203 -2.23 -1.04 0.55
CA GLU A 203 -2.89 -1.78 -0.53
C GLU A 203 -4.03 -2.67 0.00
N SER A 204 -3.78 -3.43 1.07
CA SER A 204 -4.77 -4.33 1.67
C SER A 204 -6.04 -3.60 2.13
N HIS A 205 -5.93 -2.30 2.47
CA HIS A 205 -7.06 -1.47 2.90
C HIS A 205 -7.64 -0.61 1.76
N THR A 206 -6.83 -0.21 0.78
CA THR A 206 -7.26 0.69 -0.32
C THR A 206 -8.17 -0.03 -1.32
N LEU A 207 -8.00 -1.33 -1.53
CA LEU A 207 -8.91 -2.14 -2.35
C LEU A 207 -10.34 -2.20 -1.76
N ALA A 208 -10.49 -1.93 -0.46
CA ALA A 208 -11.79 -1.88 0.21
C ALA A 208 -12.42 -0.48 0.20
N VAL A 209 -11.63 0.58 -0.01
CA VAL A 209 -12.08 1.98 0.07
C VAL A 209 -11.39 2.78 -1.02
N LEU A 210 -12.09 3.01 -2.13
CA LEU A 210 -11.62 3.97 -3.14
C LEU A 210 -11.54 5.37 -2.50
N PRO A 211 -10.47 6.14 -2.74
CA PRO A 211 -10.31 7.45 -2.14
C PRO A 211 -11.50 8.33 -2.52
N GLY A 212 -12.14 8.91 -1.52
CA GLY A 212 -13.16 9.92 -1.68
C GLY A 212 -12.54 11.25 -2.13
N SER A 213 -12.06 11.29 -3.37
CA SER A 213 -11.68 12.56 -3.99
C SER A 213 -12.96 13.25 -4.48
N GLU A 214 -13.00 14.58 -4.39
CA GLU A 214 -14.09 15.38 -4.99
C GLU A 214 -14.12 15.28 -6.52
N GLN A 215 -13.06 14.73 -7.12
CA GLN A 215 -12.95 14.52 -8.57
C GLN A 215 -13.61 13.20 -8.98
N PRO A 216 -14.27 13.17 -10.15
CA PRO A 216 -14.73 11.92 -10.76
C PRO A 216 -13.57 10.94 -10.93
N LEU A 217 -13.81 9.66 -10.64
CA LEU A 217 -12.79 8.61 -10.65
C LEU A 217 -11.96 8.55 -11.96
N PRO A 218 -12.54 8.68 -13.18
CA PRO A 218 -11.76 8.69 -14.41
C PRO A 218 -10.75 9.83 -14.49
N GLU A 219 -11.14 11.02 -14.05
CA GLU A 219 -10.26 12.21 -14.05
C GLU A 219 -9.14 12.04 -13.02
N TYR A 220 -9.47 11.50 -11.85
CA TYR A 220 -8.50 11.21 -10.79
C TYR A 220 -7.42 10.24 -11.27
N ILE A 221 -7.78 9.06 -11.79
CA ILE A 221 -6.80 8.05 -12.24
C ILE A 221 -5.98 8.56 -13.43
N THR A 222 -6.56 9.37 -14.33
CA THR A 222 -5.84 9.99 -15.46
C THR A 222 -4.81 11.00 -14.97
N SER A 223 -5.18 11.89 -14.06
CA SER A 223 -4.26 12.89 -13.51
C SER A 223 -3.14 12.24 -12.70
N ARG A 224 -3.44 11.19 -11.94
CA ARG A 224 -2.44 10.42 -11.19
C ARG A 224 -1.45 9.72 -12.10
N HIS A 225 -1.94 9.06 -13.16
CA HIS A 225 -1.06 8.46 -14.17
C HIS A 225 -0.12 9.49 -14.79
N ALA A 226 -0.65 10.65 -15.23
CA ALA A 226 0.17 11.71 -15.81
C ALA A 226 1.28 12.20 -14.87
N LEU A 227 0.97 12.30 -13.56
CA LEU A 227 1.95 12.68 -12.53
C LEU A 227 3.05 11.63 -12.38
N HIS A 228 2.69 10.32 -12.37
CA HIS A 228 3.69 9.25 -12.33
C HIS A 228 4.58 9.23 -13.57
N VAL A 229 4.02 9.45 -14.76
CA VAL A 229 4.82 9.61 -15.99
C VAL A 229 5.85 10.73 -15.83
N ALA A 230 5.40 11.89 -15.34
CA ALA A 230 6.30 13.03 -15.14
C ALA A 230 7.42 12.75 -14.10
N ILE A 231 7.11 11.99 -13.03
CA ILE A 231 8.13 11.57 -12.05
C ILE A 231 9.18 10.68 -12.72
N ILE A 232 8.76 9.66 -13.49
CA ILE A 232 9.70 8.74 -14.14
C ILE A 232 10.50 9.47 -15.22
N ASP A 233 9.90 10.43 -15.94
CA ASP A 233 10.62 11.31 -16.89
C ASP A 233 11.73 12.11 -16.17
N ALA A 234 11.44 12.66 -15.00
CA ALA A 234 12.42 13.41 -14.22
C ALA A 234 13.54 12.48 -13.68
N LEU A 235 13.22 11.26 -13.27
CA LEU A 235 14.23 10.26 -12.87
C LEU A 235 15.16 9.88 -14.03
N GLU A 236 14.60 9.63 -15.22
CA GLU A 236 15.38 9.30 -16.42
C GLU A 236 16.30 10.43 -16.83
N GLN A 237 15.82 11.69 -16.75
CA GLN A 237 16.57 12.90 -17.06
C GLN A 237 17.55 13.31 -15.95
N ARG A 238 17.52 12.63 -14.78
CA ARG A 238 18.28 13.01 -13.59
C ARG A 238 18.01 14.45 -13.13
N ASP A 239 16.77 14.91 -13.35
CA ASP A 239 16.32 16.24 -12.94
C ASP A 239 15.86 16.22 -11.48
N HIS A 240 16.81 16.47 -10.58
CA HIS A 240 16.62 16.38 -9.12
C HIS A 240 15.49 17.30 -8.61
N ASP A 241 15.52 18.58 -8.99
CA ASP A 241 14.57 19.57 -8.47
C ASP A 241 13.15 19.27 -8.96
N LYS A 242 13.03 18.87 -10.22
CA LYS A 242 11.76 18.47 -10.81
C LYS A 242 11.22 17.19 -10.18
N ALA A 243 12.04 16.17 -9.96
CA ALA A 243 11.63 14.92 -9.36
C ALA A 243 11.10 15.13 -7.93
N LEU A 244 11.81 15.91 -7.10
CA LEU A 244 11.38 16.23 -5.73
C LEU A 244 10.13 17.11 -5.70
N SER A 245 9.99 18.06 -6.62
CA SER A 245 8.78 18.87 -6.73
C SER A 245 7.57 18.03 -7.11
N LEU A 246 7.73 17.10 -8.05
CA LEU A 246 6.65 16.21 -8.51
C LEU A 246 6.23 15.21 -7.44
N ILE A 247 7.17 14.63 -6.66
CA ILE A 247 6.79 13.75 -5.56
C ILE A 247 6.10 14.50 -4.43
N ALA A 248 6.49 15.73 -4.13
CA ALA A 248 5.79 16.58 -3.18
C ALA A 248 4.35 16.87 -3.64
N GLN A 249 4.14 17.17 -4.93
CA GLN A 249 2.81 17.32 -5.52
C GLN A 249 2.00 16.03 -5.44
N HIS A 250 2.63 14.86 -5.72
CA HIS A 250 2.02 13.56 -5.61
C HIS A 250 1.47 13.31 -4.20
N ASN A 251 2.22 13.64 -3.16
CA ASN A 251 1.87 13.41 -1.77
C ASN A 251 0.78 14.39 -1.28
N THR A 252 0.84 15.64 -1.70
CA THR A 252 -0.18 16.64 -1.36
C THR A 252 -1.56 16.29 -1.94
N SER A 253 -1.61 15.70 -3.14
CA SER A 253 -2.86 15.28 -3.77
C SER A 253 -3.57 14.12 -3.08
N ASN A 254 -2.89 13.46 -2.13
CA ASN A 254 -3.45 12.40 -1.27
C ASN A 254 -3.89 12.92 0.11
N ALA A 255 -3.63 14.18 0.45
CA ALA A 255 -4.00 14.73 1.74
C ALA A 255 -5.53 14.74 1.89
N LEU A 256 -6.04 13.99 2.86
CA LEU A 256 -7.43 14.12 3.30
C LEU A 256 -7.67 15.57 3.74
N PRO A 257 -8.83 16.18 3.42
CA PRO A 257 -9.13 17.52 3.86
C PRO A 257 -9.01 17.61 5.38
N ALA A 258 -8.36 18.69 5.87
CA ALA A 258 -8.03 18.92 7.27
C ALA A 258 -9.26 19.03 8.23
N SER A 259 -10.48 18.79 7.76
CA SER A 259 -11.74 18.92 8.50
C SER A 259 -12.06 17.77 9.47
N LEU A 260 -11.15 16.79 9.64
CA LEU A 260 -11.32 15.69 10.62
C LEU A 260 -10.36 15.76 11.82
N THR A 261 -9.75 16.91 12.07
CA THR A 261 -9.04 17.11 13.34
C THR A 261 -10.09 17.31 14.43
N PRO A 262 -10.20 16.45 15.46
CA PRO A 262 -11.11 16.72 16.58
C PRO A 262 -10.72 18.02 17.25
N ALA A 263 -11.68 18.95 17.35
CA ALA A 263 -11.50 20.22 18.05
C ALA A 263 -11.01 19.93 19.47
N GLY A 264 -9.83 20.45 19.78
CA GLY A 264 -9.22 20.32 21.10
C GLY A 264 -10.19 20.80 22.19
N SER A 265 -10.45 19.93 23.15
CA SER A 265 -11.17 20.24 24.38
C SER A 265 -10.39 21.32 25.13
N SER A 266 -10.90 22.56 25.10
CA SER A 266 -10.46 23.62 25.97
C SER A 266 -10.86 23.27 27.41
N VAL A 267 -9.94 22.73 28.19
CA VAL A 267 -10.07 22.60 29.62
C VAL A 267 -9.89 24.00 30.22
N THR A 268 -11.00 24.67 30.52
CA THR A 268 -11.02 25.86 31.34
C THR A 268 -10.70 25.45 32.79
N ARG A 269 -9.55 25.86 33.30
CA ARG A 269 -9.27 25.83 34.74
C ARG A 269 -9.97 27.04 35.38
N SER A 270 -10.88 26.75 36.28
CA SER A 270 -11.31 27.66 37.37
C SER A 270 -10.63 27.26 38.64
#